data_ed134b9cf70d438dc3a20562e21782c1
#
_entry.id   ed134b9cf70d438dc3a20562e21782c1
#
_cell.length_a   1.000
_cell.length_b   1.000
_cell.length_c   1.000
_cell.angle_alpha   90.00
_cell.angle_beta   90.00
_cell.angle_gamma   90.00
#
_symmetry.space_group_name_H-M   'P 1'
#
loop_
_entity.id
_entity.type
_entity.pdbx_description
1 polymer ?
#
loop_
_entity_poly.entity_id
_entity_poly.type
_entity_poly.pdbx_seq_one_letter_code
_entity_poly.pdbx_strand_id
1 'polypeptide(L)'
;MSLDQISDSEVEDIGPSKNGTYTKAKGGTEMMAERIQSVVDELDLNDKINIIHSRVRHVDSKRKNILVLHDLWNDPESMHLREEKNRNKFDAFVFVSHQQLQTFNMAHGVPFSKSIVLKNAIDPATVNLKYKSKDKIKLIYHTTPHRGLELLWPAFEALAEEYPEMHLDVFSSFNIYGWGERDKPYEELFQKFKDHPQATYHGYQPNEVVKDALKEAHIFAYPNIWHETSCIALMEAMSAGCACVHPNYGALYETSGGYTSMYQWSEDPNLHISRFYHQMRHVIANIREPEVQAMLQRGKNHIDHFYDWKGRKGEWKAFLTAMANM
;
A
#
# COMPACT_ATOMS: atom_id res chain seq x y z
N MET A 1 23.58 -13.18 9.49
CA MET A 1 23.57 -14.10 8.33
C MET A 1 23.50 -13.26 7.07
N SER A 2 24.48 -13.39 6.18
CA SER A 2 24.61 -12.57 4.97
C SER A 2 23.54 -12.91 3.95
N LEU A 3 22.93 -11.90 3.34
CA LEU A 3 21.88 -11.99 2.31
C LEU A 3 22.45 -12.20 0.89
N ASP A 4 23.56 -12.93 0.77
CA ASP A 4 24.13 -13.25 -0.52
C ASP A 4 23.82 -14.70 -0.89
N GLN A 5 23.11 -14.86 -2.00
CA GLN A 5 22.78 -16.04 -2.78
C GLN A 5 21.29 -16.43 -2.81
N ILE A 6 20.54 -15.73 -3.66
CA ILE A 6 19.40 -16.34 -4.35
C ILE A 6 19.60 -16.04 -5.84
N SER A 7 19.89 -17.10 -6.61
CA SER A 7 20.08 -17.09 -8.05
C SER A 7 18.79 -16.70 -8.77
N ASP A 8 18.96 -15.89 -9.83
CA ASP A 8 17.97 -15.67 -10.88
C ASP A 8 17.54 -17.00 -11.52
N SER A 9 16.37 -17.51 -11.14
CA SER A 9 15.73 -18.60 -11.85
C SER A 9 14.26 -18.27 -12.09
N GLU A 10 13.96 -18.04 -13.37
CA GLU A 10 12.66 -18.19 -14.04
C GLU A 10 11.50 -17.37 -13.48
N VAL A 11 11.41 -16.12 -13.92
CA VAL A 11 10.13 -15.40 -13.97
C VAL A 11 9.41 -15.88 -15.22
N GLU A 12 8.51 -16.85 -15.07
CA GLU A 12 7.52 -17.13 -16.12
C GLU A 12 6.66 -15.88 -16.32
N ASP A 13 6.67 -15.38 -17.56
CA ASP A 13 5.80 -14.33 -18.05
C ASP A 13 4.34 -14.83 -18.00
N ILE A 14 3.60 -14.44 -16.95
CA ILE A 14 2.20 -14.79 -16.80
C ILE A 14 1.37 -13.73 -17.54
N GLY A 15 1.28 -13.89 -18.85
CA GLY A 15 0.37 -13.15 -19.70
C GLY A 15 -1.11 -13.29 -19.25
N PRO A 16 -2.02 -12.38 -19.67
CA PRO A 16 -3.41 -12.37 -19.19
C PRO A 16 -4.15 -13.64 -19.61
N SER A 17 -4.68 -14.38 -18.63
CA SER A 17 -5.49 -15.57 -18.85
C SER A 17 -6.84 -15.18 -19.48
N LYS A 18 -7.09 -15.67 -20.69
CA LYS A 18 -8.40 -15.67 -21.35
C LYS A 18 -9.26 -16.76 -20.70
N ASN A 19 -10.08 -16.42 -19.74
CA ASN A 19 -11.39 -17.00 -19.42
C ASN A 19 -11.85 -16.49 -18.05
N GLY A 20 -12.98 -15.79 -18.03
CA GLY A 20 -13.51 -15.15 -16.85
C GLY A 20 -13.88 -16.12 -15.75
N THR A 21 -13.20 -15.96 -14.63
CA THR A 21 -13.66 -16.26 -13.26
C THR A 21 -12.58 -15.72 -12.30
N TYR A 22 -12.96 -14.76 -11.45
CA TYR A 22 -12.19 -14.15 -10.35
C TYR A 22 -10.73 -13.80 -10.68
N THR A 23 -10.49 -12.54 -10.95
CA THR A 23 -9.17 -11.98 -11.14
C THR A 23 -8.26 -12.34 -9.96
N LYS A 24 -7.06 -12.85 -10.23
CA LYS A 24 -6.01 -13.04 -9.23
C LYS A 24 -5.81 -11.74 -8.46
N ALA A 25 -5.57 -11.83 -7.14
CA ALA A 25 -5.18 -10.64 -6.37
C ALA A 25 -3.91 -10.04 -6.96
N LYS A 26 -3.84 -8.71 -6.92
CA LYS A 26 -2.71 -7.94 -7.45
C LYS A 26 -2.16 -7.03 -6.37
N GLY A 27 -0.85 -6.90 -6.32
CA GLY A 27 -0.19 -5.89 -5.51
C GLY A 27 -0.42 -4.47 -6.05
N GLY A 28 -0.12 -3.47 -5.22
CA GLY A 28 -0.35 -2.07 -5.58
C GLY A 28 0.43 -1.61 -6.81
N THR A 29 1.65 -2.09 -7.00
CA THR A 29 2.50 -1.76 -8.16
C THR A 29 1.89 -2.29 -9.45
N GLU A 30 1.45 -3.56 -9.48
CA GLU A 30 0.85 -4.19 -10.64
C GLU A 30 -0.46 -3.49 -11.04
N MET A 31 -1.32 -3.17 -10.06
CA MET A 31 -2.56 -2.43 -10.31
C MET A 31 -2.29 -1.06 -10.92
N MET A 32 -1.31 -0.32 -10.40
CA MET A 32 -0.97 1.00 -10.93
C MET A 32 -0.31 0.92 -12.30
N ALA A 33 0.54 -0.08 -12.54
CA ALA A 33 1.17 -0.28 -13.85
C ALA A 33 0.13 -0.51 -14.96
N GLU A 34 -0.86 -1.38 -14.73
CA GLU A 34 -1.95 -1.61 -15.67
C GLU A 34 -2.78 -0.34 -15.93
N ARG A 35 -3.09 0.41 -14.87
CA ARG A 35 -3.82 1.68 -14.97
C ARG A 35 -3.06 2.71 -15.81
N ILE A 36 -1.77 2.86 -15.56
CA ILE A 36 -0.91 3.80 -16.30
C ILE A 36 -0.79 3.36 -17.76
N GLN A 37 -0.55 2.07 -18.03
CA GLN A 37 -0.48 1.55 -19.38
C GLN A 37 -1.79 1.81 -20.15
N SER A 38 -2.95 1.63 -19.50
CA SER A 38 -4.25 1.93 -20.13
C SER A 38 -4.38 3.40 -20.55
N VAL A 39 -3.71 4.33 -19.87
CA VAL A 39 -3.68 5.75 -20.28
C VAL A 39 -2.77 5.97 -21.46
N VAL A 40 -1.61 5.30 -21.53
CA VAL A 40 -0.71 5.34 -22.69
C VAL A 40 -1.42 4.83 -23.93
N ASP A 41 -2.15 3.71 -23.82
CA ASP A 41 -2.91 3.09 -24.90
C ASP A 41 -4.05 4.00 -25.38
N GLU A 42 -4.81 4.60 -24.45
CA GLU A 42 -5.92 5.52 -24.76
C GLU A 42 -5.44 6.77 -25.51
N LEU A 43 -4.23 7.24 -25.25
CA LEU A 43 -3.62 8.40 -25.88
C LEU A 43 -2.83 8.07 -27.16
N ASP A 44 -2.74 6.79 -27.53
CA ASP A 44 -1.93 6.29 -28.66
C ASP A 44 -0.47 6.76 -28.60
N LEU A 45 0.16 6.59 -27.42
CA LEU A 45 1.52 7.08 -27.16
C LEU A 45 2.57 5.96 -27.08
N ASN A 46 2.23 4.72 -27.41
CA ASN A 46 3.14 3.57 -27.29
C ASN A 46 4.43 3.73 -28.14
N ASP A 47 4.36 4.41 -29.28
CA ASP A 47 5.53 4.66 -30.12
C ASP A 47 6.39 5.85 -29.65
N LYS A 48 5.88 6.68 -28.72
CA LYS A 48 6.55 7.89 -28.24
C LYS A 48 7.09 7.76 -26.83
N ILE A 49 6.41 6.97 -25.97
CA ILE A 49 6.68 6.86 -24.53
C ILE A 49 6.98 5.43 -24.16
N ASN A 50 8.02 5.25 -23.34
CA ASN A 50 8.39 4.01 -22.69
C ASN A 50 8.24 4.19 -21.18
N ILE A 51 7.22 3.56 -20.57
CA ILE A 51 7.03 3.55 -19.11
C ILE A 51 7.81 2.39 -18.50
N ILE A 52 8.61 2.69 -17.50
CA ILE A 52 9.43 1.72 -16.78
C ILE A 52 9.01 1.76 -15.30
N HIS A 53 8.55 0.65 -14.76
CA HIS A 53 8.14 0.56 -13.36
C HIS A 53 9.28 0.00 -12.50
N SER A 54 9.88 0.83 -11.66
CA SER A 54 10.97 0.54 -10.70
C SER A 54 12.15 -0.23 -11.30
N ARG A 55 11.93 -1.43 -11.81
CA ARG A 55 12.98 -2.35 -12.29
C ARG A 55 13.34 -2.06 -13.73
N VAL A 56 14.53 -1.49 -13.95
CA VAL A 56 14.99 -1.08 -15.26
C VAL A 56 15.60 -2.26 -15.99
N ARG A 57 14.86 -2.88 -16.92
CA ARG A 57 15.35 -3.97 -17.77
C ARG A 57 15.78 -3.48 -19.16
N HIS A 58 15.11 -2.43 -19.67
CA HIS A 58 15.39 -1.84 -20.96
C HIS A 58 15.14 -0.33 -20.97
N VAL A 59 16.01 0.41 -21.66
CA VAL A 59 15.85 1.84 -21.93
C VAL A 59 15.80 2.00 -23.46
N ASP A 60 14.75 2.60 -23.97
CA ASP A 60 14.55 2.79 -25.41
C ASP A 60 15.18 4.11 -25.88
N SER A 61 16.07 4.05 -26.88
CA SER A 61 16.72 5.25 -27.40
C SER A 61 15.86 6.10 -28.34
N LYS A 62 14.69 5.58 -28.76
CA LYS A 62 13.78 6.25 -29.70
C LYS A 62 12.56 6.86 -29.04
N ARG A 63 12.26 6.48 -27.80
CA ARG A 63 11.10 6.92 -27.05
C ARG A 63 11.50 7.71 -25.81
N LYS A 64 10.61 8.53 -25.29
CA LYS A 64 10.78 9.17 -23.97
C LYS A 64 10.71 8.11 -22.88
N ASN A 65 11.78 7.97 -22.11
CA ASN A 65 11.87 7.02 -21.02
C ASN A 65 11.42 7.67 -19.71
N ILE A 66 10.29 7.19 -19.18
CA ILE A 66 9.71 7.66 -17.91
C ILE A 66 9.86 6.56 -16.88
N LEU A 67 10.63 6.82 -15.82
CA LEU A 67 10.82 5.89 -14.72
C LEU A 67 9.80 6.18 -13.61
N VAL A 68 8.86 5.27 -13.40
CA VAL A 68 7.87 5.32 -12.32
C VAL A 68 8.38 4.51 -11.14
N LEU A 69 8.69 5.18 -10.04
CA LEU A 69 9.32 4.59 -8.87
C LEU A 69 8.26 4.17 -7.84
N HIS A 70 8.26 2.89 -7.49
CA HIS A 70 7.40 2.31 -6.45
C HIS A 70 8.22 1.84 -5.24
N ASP A 71 9.49 1.50 -5.46
CA ASP A 71 10.39 0.92 -4.47
C ASP A 71 11.08 2.00 -3.61
N LEU A 72 11.82 1.55 -2.61
CA LEU A 72 12.61 2.41 -1.73
C LEU A 72 13.93 2.83 -2.40
N TRP A 73 14.48 3.93 -1.93
CA TRP A 73 15.78 4.43 -2.39
C TRP A 73 16.93 3.46 -2.13
N ASN A 74 16.84 2.64 -1.08
CA ASN A 74 17.83 1.63 -0.69
C ASN A 74 17.55 0.24 -1.25
N ASP A 75 16.51 0.10 -2.09
CA ASP A 75 16.29 -1.12 -2.84
C ASP A 75 17.44 -1.36 -3.84
N PRO A 76 17.95 -2.60 -3.97
CA PRO A 76 19.01 -2.92 -4.93
C PRO A 76 18.70 -2.46 -6.36
N GLU A 77 17.45 -2.55 -6.79
CA GLU A 77 17.00 -2.10 -8.12
C GLU A 77 17.04 -0.57 -8.31
N SER A 78 17.09 0.20 -7.21
CA SER A 78 17.19 1.68 -7.23
C SER A 78 18.64 2.19 -7.22
N MET A 79 19.62 1.34 -6.86
CA MET A 79 21.01 1.75 -6.64
C MET A 79 21.72 2.31 -7.88
N HIS A 80 21.30 1.90 -9.07
CA HIS A 80 21.88 2.42 -10.33
C HIS A 80 21.67 3.93 -10.49
N LEU A 81 20.67 4.51 -9.83
CA LEU A 81 20.37 5.96 -9.87
C LEU A 81 21.39 6.82 -9.12
N ARG A 82 22.30 6.24 -8.34
CA ARG A 82 23.46 6.99 -7.74
C ARG A 82 24.36 7.59 -8.79
N GLU A 83 24.45 6.96 -9.96
CA GLU A 83 25.29 7.42 -11.05
C GLU A 83 24.53 8.37 -11.97
N GLU A 84 25.09 9.57 -12.20
CA GLU A 84 24.49 10.58 -13.08
C GLU A 84 24.27 10.06 -14.49
N LYS A 85 25.21 9.27 -15.04
CA LYS A 85 25.09 8.68 -16.38
C LYS A 85 23.84 7.79 -16.52
N ASN A 86 23.38 7.16 -15.41
CA ASN A 86 22.18 6.34 -15.42
C ASN A 86 20.92 7.19 -15.29
N ARG A 87 20.96 8.25 -14.44
CA ARG A 87 19.84 9.22 -14.36
C ARG A 87 19.58 9.93 -15.68
N ASN A 88 20.64 10.22 -16.45
CA ASN A 88 20.54 10.90 -17.75
C ASN A 88 19.88 10.05 -18.85
N LYS A 89 19.66 8.76 -18.62
CA LYS A 89 18.91 7.88 -19.54
C LYS A 89 17.40 8.10 -19.48
N PHE A 90 16.89 8.79 -18.46
CA PHE A 90 15.48 9.04 -18.26
C PHE A 90 15.13 10.49 -18.56
N ASP A 91 14.02 10.68 -19.26
CA ASP A 91 13.45 12.00 -19.56
C ASP A 91 12.67 12.54 -18.34
N ALA A 92 12.03 11.65 -17.59
CA ALA A 92 11.33 12.01 -16.36
C ALA A 92 11.35 10.88 -15.32
N PHE A 93 11.21 11.29 -14.04
CA PHE A 93 11.02 10.43 -12.88
C PHE A 93 9.66 10.72 -12.26
N VAL A 94 8.86 9.69 -12.07
CA VAL A 94 7.55 9.80 -11.41
C VAL A 94 7.63 9.11 -10.05
N PHE A 95 7.29 9.84 -9.01
CA PHE A 95 7.26 9.38 -7.63
C PHE A 95 5.82 9.26 -7.13
N VAL A 96 5.56 8.33 -6.23
CA VAL A 96 4.24 8.08 -5.67
C VAL A 96 3.95 8.88 -4.39
N SER A 97 4.96 9.60 -3.87
CA SER A 97 4.82 10.56 -2.76
C SER A 97 5.93 11.61 -2.77
N HIS A 98 5.71 12.74 -2.10
CA HIS A 98 6.75 13.75 -1.89
C HIS A 98 7.85 13.24 -0.98
N GLN A 99 7.50 12.43 0.02
CA GLN A 99 8.46 11.78 0.90
C GLN A 99 9.44 10.91 0.10
N GLN A 100 8.95 10.10 -0.83
CA GLN A 100 9.78 9.27 -1.69
C GLN A 100 10.67 10.14 -2.59
N LEU A 101 10.13 11.16 -3.27
CA LEU A 101 10.90 12.10 -4.11
C LEU A 101 12.05 12.72 -3.32
N GLN A 102 11.78 13.27 -2.13
CA GLN A 102 12.82 13.89 -1.30
C GLN A 102 13.93 12.88 -0.94
N THR A 103 13.54 11.65 -0.58
CA THR A 103 14.50 10.60 -0.21
C THR A 103 15.40 10.22 -1.40
N PHE A 104 14.84 10.07 -2.59
CA PHE A 104 15.64 9.79 -3.81
C PHE A 104 16.53 10.97 -4.23
N ASN A 105 16.05 12.20 -4.08
CA ASN A 105 16.88 13.37 -4.31
C ASN A 105 18.08 13.41 -3.35
N MET A 106 17.85 13.20 -2.05
CA MET A 106 18.90 13.22 -1.03
C MET A 106 19.89 12.05 -1.19
N ALA A 107 19.39 10.84 -1.47
CA ALA A 107 20.23 9.64 -1.50
C ALA A 107 20.94 9.41 -2.84
N HIS A 108 20.30 9.78 -3.95
CA HIS A 108 20.77 9.47 -5.29
C HIS A 108 21.00 10.70 -6.18
N GLY A 109 20.67 11.91 -5.71
CA GLY A 109 20.79 13.12 -6.51
C GLY A 109 19.83 13.16 -7.71
N VAL A 110 18.66 12.50 -7.63
CA VAL A 110 17.65 12.59 -8.69
C VAL A 110 17.15 14.02 -8.77
N PRO A 111 17.25 14.68 -9.96
CA PRO A 111 16.99 16.11 -10.07
C PRO A 111 15.51 16.45 -9.99
N PHE A 112 15.14 17.46 -9.20
CA PHE A 112 13.76 17.96 -9.14
C PHE A 112 13.23 18.44 -10.50
N SER A 113 14.10 18.96 -11.36
CA SER A 113 13.74 19.45 -12.70
C SER A 113 13.20 18.39 -13.66
N LYS A 114 13.50 17.11 -13.40
CA LYS A 114 12.98 15.96 -14.15
C LYS A 114 11.96 15.14 -13.34
N SER A 115 11.55 15.60 -12.18
CA SER A 115 10.75 14.82 -11.24
C SER A 115 9.35 15.38 -11.09
N ILE A 116 8.36 14.48 -10.99
CA ILE A 116 6.97 14.81 -10.68
C ILE A 116 6.44 13.80 -9.66
N VAL A 117 5.51 14.23 -8.81
CA VAL A 117 4.75 13.35 -7.93
C VAL A 117 3.37 13.12 -8.52
N LEU A 118 3.12 11.88 -8.96
CA LEU A 118 1.79 11.39 -9.33
C LEU A 118 1.44 10.26 -8.38
N LYS A 119 0.66 10.59 -7.35
CA LYS A 119 0.34 9.67 -6.26
C LYS A 119 -0.41 8.43 -6.76
N ASN A 120 -0.24 7.30 -6.08
CA ASN A 120 -1.11 6.15 -6.29
C ASN A 120 -2.58 6.54 -6.09
N ALA A 121 -3.49 5.75 -6.63
CA ALA A 121 -4.90 6.02 -6.54
C ALA A 121 -5.72 4.73 -6.41
N ILE A 122 -6.93 4.87 -5.89
CA ILE A 122 -7.91 3.81 -5.68
C ILE A 122 -9.21 4.13 -6.41
N ASP A 123 -10.10 3.16 -6.49
CA ASP A 123 -11.52 3.40 -6.75
C ASP A 123 -12.21 3.58 -5.40
N PRO A 124 -12.83 4.74 -5.14
CA PRO A 124 -13.45 5.03 -3.85
C PRO A 124 -14.49 3.99 -3.43
N ALA A 125 -14.44 3.60 -2.16
CA ALA A 125 -15.38 2.63 -1.63
C ALA A 125 -16.78 3.23 -1.47
N THR A 126 -17.79 2.54 -2.01
CA THR A 126 -19.19 2.87 -1.76
C THR A 126 -19.60 2.23 -0.43
N VAL A 127 -19.64 3.01 0.63
CA VAL A 127 -19.99 2.57 1.98
C VAL A 127 -20.75 3.68 2.72
N ASN A 128 -21.72 3.27 3.54
CA ASN A 128 -22.38 4.17 4.48
C ASN A 128 -21.97 3.79 5.90
N LEU A 129 -21.20 4.67 6.55
CA LEU A 129 -20.62 4.43 7.87
C LEU A 129 -21.68 4.12 8.94
N LYS A 130 -22.91 4.63 8.78
CA LYS A 130 -24.03 4.41 9.71
C LYS A 130 -24.50 2.95 9.77
N TYR A 131 -24.17 2.14 8.77
CA TYR A 131 -24.62 0.74 8.68
C TYR A 131 -23.57 -0.28 9.14
N LYS A 132 -22.37 0.16 9.57
CA LYS A 132 -21.42 -0.75 10.21
C LYS A 132 -22.01 -1.32 11.50
N SER A 133 -21.66 -2.58 11.82
CA SER A 133 -22.20 -3.29 13.00
C SER A 133 -22.09 -2.45 14.28
N LYS A 134 -23.14 -2.48 15.11
CA LYS A 134 -23.14 -1.82 16.43
C LYS A 134 -22.80 -2.80 17.56
N ASP A 135 -22.92 -4.08 17.32
CA ASP A 135 -22.76 -5.12 18.34
C ASP A 135 -21.33 -5.66 18.38
N LYS A 136 -20.61 -5.57 17.25
CA LYS A 136 -19.22 -6.04 17.13
C LYS A 136 -18.30 -4.92 16.69
N ILE A 137 -17.04 -4.99 17.10
CA ILE A 137 -15.95 -4.15 16.59
C ILE A 137 -15.09 -5.02 15.70
N LYS A 138 -15.20 -4.82 14.38
CA LYS A 138 -14.44 -5.59 13.39
C LYS A 138 -13.11 -4.88 13.08
N LEU A 139 -12.01 -5.54 13.33
CA LEU A 139 -10.67 -5.14 12.95
C LEU A 139 -10.29 -5.84 11.65
N ILE A 140 -9.42 -5.22 10.87
CA ILE A 140 -8.84 -5.82 9.66
C ILE A 140 -7.35 -5.55 9.58
N TYR A 141 -6.59 -6.54 9.12
CA TYR A 141 -5.22 -6.44 8.63
C TYR A 141 -5.16 -7.02 7.22
N HIS A 142 -4.74 -6.23 6.21
CA HIS A 142 -4.76 -6.67 4.81
C HIS A 142 -3.50 -6.29 4.04
N THR A 143 -2.35 -6.58 4.64
CA THR A 143 -1.04 -6.41 4.00
C THR A 143 -0.21 -7.68 4.16
N THR A 144 0.91 -7.76 3.43
CA THR A 144 1.85 -8.89 3.57
C THR A 144 2.45 -8.98 4.97
N PRO A 145 2.81 -10.20 5.44
CA PRO A 145 3.12 -10.42 6.86
C PRO A 145 4.34 -9.65 7.37
N HIS A 146 5.36 -9.43 6.52
CA HIS A 146 6.57 -8.70 6.90
C HIS A 146 6.35 -7.21 7.24
N ARG A 147 5.14 -6.70 7.05
CA ARG A 147 4.80 -5.30 7.31
C ARG A 147 4.30 -5.04 8.74
N GLY A 148 4.53 -5.99 9.66
CA GLY A 148 4.22 -5.83 11.08
C GLY A 148 3.16 -6.79 11.63
N LEU A 149 2.80 -7.87 10.91
CA LEU A 149 1.84 -8.85 11.42
C LEU A 149 2.32 -9.49 12.74
N GLU A 150 3.63 -9.68 12.90
CA GLU A 150 4.23 -10.20 14.14
C GLU A 150 3.99 -9.26 15.34
N LEU A 151 4.02 -7.94 15.11
CA LEU A 151 3.76 -6.96 16.16
C LEU A 151 2.27 -6.82 16.48
N LEU A 152 1.40 -7.18 15.52
CA LEU A 152 -0.04 -7.18 15.73
C LEU A 152 -0.47 -8.22 16.76
N TRP A 153 0.12 -9.42 16.70
CA TRP A 153 -0.31 -10.54 17.52
C TRP A 153 -0.35 -10.24 19.03
N PRO A 154 0.75 -9.84 19.70
CA PRO A 154 0.73 -9.63 21.15
C PRO A 154 -0.20 -8.48 21.57
N ALA A 155 -0.33 -7.44 20.75
CA ALA A 155 -1.27 -6.37 21.02
C ALA A 155 -2.73 -6.82 20.85
N PHE A 156 -3.01 -7.62 19.81
CA PHE A 156 -4.35 -8.18 19.57
C PHE A 156 -4.77 -9.13 20.69
N GLU A 157 -3.89 -10.05 21.12
CA GLU A 157 -4.15 -11.01 22.21
C GLU A 157 -4.54 -10.27 23.50
N ALA A 158 -3.78 -9.25 23.89
CA ALA A 158 -4.10 -8.43 25.06
C ALA A 158 -5.42 -7.66 24.91
N LEU A 159 -5.71 -7.11 23.71
CA LEU A 159 -6.97 -6.39 23.47
C LEU A 159 -8.18 -7.35 23.43
N ALA A 160 -8.01 -8.58 22.96
CA ALA A 160 -9.07 -9.57 22.89
C ALA A 160 -9.60 -9.99 24.27
N GLU A 161 -8.72 -9.97 25.29
CA GLU A 161 -9.11 -10.18 26.69
C GLU A 161 -9.97 -9.03 27.25
N GLU A 162 -9.68 -7.79 26.81
CA GLU A 162 -10.37 -6.58 27.29
C GLU A 162 -11.72 -6.34 26.55
N TYR A 163 -11.81 -6.77 25.27
CA TYR A 163 -12.92 -6.45 24.38
C TYR A 163 -13.51 -7.74 23.73
N PRO A 164 -14.39 -8.48 24.43
CA PRO A 164 -14.94 -9.74 23.92
C PRO A 164 -15.80 -9.58 22.65
N GLU A 165 -16.32 -8.38 22.36
CA GLU A 165 -17.06 -8.06 21.14
C GLU A 165 -16.15 -7.79 19.92
N MET A 166 -14.82 -7.75 20.11
CA MET A 166 -13.86 -7.50 19.05
C MET A 166 -13.64 -8.75 18.20
N HIS A 167 -13.45 -8.58 16.89
CA HIS A 167 -13.06 -9.63 15.96
C HIS A 167 -12.07 -9.11 14.94
N LEU A 168 -11.02 -9.87 14.65
CA LEU A 168 -9.95 -9.51 13.70
C LEU A 168 -9.97 -10.41 12.48
N ASP A 169 -10.12 -9.81 11.30
CA ASP A 169 -9.95 -10.45 10.01
C ASP A 169 -8.52 -10.20 9.48
N VAL A 170 -7.77 -11.27 9.18
CA VAL A 170 -6.38 -11.21 8.69
C VAL A 170 -6.29 -11.73 7.27
N PHE A 171 -6.06 -10.82 6.32
CA PHE A 171 -5.78 -11.10 4.92
C PHE A 171 -4.29 -10.87 4.67
N SER A 172 -3.49 -11.92 4.76
CA SER A 172 -2.03 -11.77 4.74
C SER A 172 -1.34 -13.00 4.16
N SER A 173 -0.58 -12.83 3.09
CA SER A 173 0.26 -13.86 2.49
C SER A 173 1.14 -13.22 1.41
N PHE A 174 2.35 -13.72 1.21
CA PHE A 174 3.18 -13.37 0.05
C PHE A 174 2.68 -13.98 -1.26
N ASN A 175 1.71 -14.89 -1.20
CA ASN A 175 1.13 -15.48 -2.40
C ASN A 175 0.38 -14.47 -3.29
N ILE A 176 0.13 -13.25 -2.80
CA ILE A 176 -0.34 -12.12 -3.61
C ILE A 176 0.64 -11.79 -4.76
N TYR A 177 1.92 -12.08 -4.57
CA TYR A 177 3.00 -11.92 -5.56
C TYR A 177 3.43 -13.25 -6.20
N GLY A 178 2.73 -14.36 -5.90
CA GLY A 178 3.15 -15.70 -6.29
C GLY A 178 4.32 -16.27 -5.46
N TRP A 179 4.70 -15.64 -4.35
CA TRP A 179 5.85 -16.02 -3.52
C TRP A 179 5.44 -16.77 -2.24
N GLY A 180 4.58 -17.79 -2.38
CA GLY A 180 4.05 -18.56 -1.26
C GLY A 180 5.12 -19.17 -0.34
N GLU A 181 6.31 -19.51 -0.87
CA GLU A 181 7.43 -20.01 -0.06
C GLU A 181 7.90 -19.01 1.02
N ARG A 182 7.70 -17.72 0.80
CA ARG A 182 8.02 -16.67 1.79
C ARG A 182 7.06 -16.63 2.97
N ASP A 183 5.96 -17.35 2.93
CA ASP A 183 5.03 -17.48 4.06
C ASP A 183 5.54 -18.43 5.14
N LYS A 184 6.47 -19.36 4.83
CA LYS A 184 7.02 -20.35 5.76
C LYS A 184 7.45 -19.79 7.13
N PRO A 185 8.19 -18.66 7.21
CA PRO A 185 8.57 -18.11 8.51
C PRO A 185 7.38 -17.61 9.36
N TYR A 186 6.21 -17.44 8.75
CA TYR A 186 5.01 -16.90 9.39
C TYR A 186 3.95 -17.97 9.67
N GLU A 187 4.17 -19.23 9.32
CA GLU A 187 3.18 -20.32 9.46
C GLU A 187 2.70 -20.49 10.91
N GLU A 188 3.63 -20.44 11.88
CA GLU A 188 3.26 -20.50 13.30
C GLU A 188 2.39 -19.31 13.73
N LEU A 189 2.69 -18.12 13.22
CA LEU A 189 1.89 -16.92 13.48
C LEU A 189 0.51 -17.03 12.83
N PHE A 190 0.45 -17.51 11.60
CA PHE A 190 -0.84 -17.76 10.92
C PHE A 190 -1.69 -18.76 11.68
N GLN A 191 -1.06 -19.81 12.27
CA GLN A 191 -1.77 -20.80 13.06
C GLN A 191 -2.35 -20.20 14.34
N LYS A 192 -1.61 -19.30 15.02
CA LYS A 192 -2.15 -18.57 16.18
C LYS A 192 -3.43 -17.81 15.86
N PHE A 193 -3.48 -17.10 14.72
CA PHE A 193 -4.71 -16.41 14.29
C PHE A 193 -5.84 -17.37 13.94
N LYS A 194 -5.55 -18.54 13.35
CA LYS A 194 -6.56 -19.56 13.03
C LYS A 194 -7.19 -20.17 14.30
N ASP A 195 -6.39 -20.36 15.35
CA ASP A 195 -6.81 -21.01 16.58
C ASP A 195 -7.52 -20.04 17.54
N HIS A 196 -7.39 -18.73 17.33
CA HIS A 196 -7.96 -17.73 18.24
C HIS A 196 -9.45 -17.48 17.94
N PRO A 197 -10.36 -17.56 18.95
CA PRO A 197 -11.81 -17.47 18.74
C PRO A 197 -12.29 -16.11 18.22
N GLN A 198 -11.54 -15.05 18.46
CA GLN A 198 -11.84 -13.68 17.99
C GLN A 198 -11.03 -13.28 16.75
N ALA A 199 -10.42 -14.23 16.04
CA ALA A 199 -9.72 -13.95 14.79
C ALA A 199 -10.15 -14.90 13.68
N THR A 200 -10.03 -14.44 12.44
CA THR A 200 -10.15 -15.27 11.24
C THR A 200 -8.97 -14.98 10.32
N TYR A 201 -8.16 -16.00 10.07
CA TYR A 201 -7.09 -15.91 9.08
C TYR A 201 -7.60 -16.35 7.72
N HIS A 202 -7.65 -15.43 6.76
CA HIS A 202 -8.14 -15.66 5.40
C HIS A 202 -7.03 -16.01 4.41
N GLY A 203 -5.75 -15.76 4.77
CA GLY A 203 -4.63 -15.93 3.88
C GLY A 203 -4.69 -14.99 2.68
N TYR A 204 -4.37 -15.52 1.51
CA TYR A 204 -4.48 -14.85 0.22
C TYR A 204 -5.92 -14.87 -0.29
N GLN A 205 -6.45 -13.70 -0.64
CA GLN A 205 -7.79 -13.55 -1.19
C GLN A 205 -7.81 -12.57 -2.38
N PRO A 206 -8.73 -12.70 -3.33
CA PRO A 206 -8.96 -11.70 -4.37
C PRO A 206 -9.22 -10.31 -3.80
N ASN A 207 -8.76 -9.26 -4.50
CA ASN A 207 -8.91 -7.87 -4.03
C ASN A 207 -10.37 -7.49 -3.71
N GLU A 208 -11.35 -8.00 -4.46
CA GLU A 208 -12.76 -7.70 -4.22
C GLU A 208 -13.27 -8.27 -2.89
N VAL A 209 -12.79 -9.45 -2.48
CA VAL A 209 -13.11 -10.05 -1.17
C VAL A 209 -12.57 -9.18 -0.03
N VAL A 210 -11.35 -8.67 -0.19
CA VAL A 210 -10.72 -7.75 0.79
C VAL A 210 -11.50 -6.43 0.85
N LYS A 211 -11.89 -5.87 -0.31
CA LYS A 211 -12.69 -4.64 -0.36
C LYS A 211 -14.06 -4.80 0.30
N ASP A 212 -14.71 -5.95 0.15
CA ASP A 212 -15.98 -6.21 0.83
C ASP A 212 -15.79 -6.34 2.34
N ALA A 213 -14.73 -7.00 2.80
CA ALA A 213 -14.40 -7.07 4.22
C ALA A 213 -14.09 -5.67 4.81
N LEU A 214 -13.41 -4.81 4.05
CA LEU A 214 -13.13 -3.42 4.45
C LEU A 214 -14.40 -2.60 4.66
N LYS A 215 -15.45 -2.80 3.86
CA LYS A 215 -16.73 -2.09 4.04
C LYS A 215 -17.38 -2.40 5.40
N GLU A 216 -17.15 -3.59 5.92
CA GLU A 216 -17.66 -4.04 7.22
C GLU A 216 -16.71 -3.72 8.40
N ALA A 217 -15.42 -3.55 8.13
CA ALA A 217 -14.41 -3.31 9.15
C ALA A 217 -14.54 -1.91 9.76
N HIS A 218 -14.31 -1.82 11.08
CA HIS A 218 -14.30 -0.55 11.83
C HIS A 218 -12.88 0.03 11.94
N ILE A 219 -11.88 -0.85 12.10
CA ILE A 219 -10.50 -0.45 12.39
C ILE A 219 -9.55 -1.20 11.48
N PHE A 220 -8.69 -0.47 10.77
CA PHE A 220 -7.51 -1.02 10.12
C PHE A 220 -6.35 -1.01 11.12
N ALA A 221 -5.97 -2.20 11.59
CA ALA A 221 -4.94 -2.41 12.59
C ALA A 221 -3.59 -2.64 11.90
N TYR A 222 -2.74 -1.59 11.81
CA TYR A 222 -1.53 -1.64 11.00
C TYR A 222 -0.29 -1.20 11.79
N PRO A 223 0.31 -2.06 12.64
CA PRO A 223 1.56 -1.78 13.35
C PRO A 223 2.75 -1.90 12.40
N ASN A 224 2.78 -1.07 11.37
CA ASN A 224 3.69 -1.15 10.26
C ASN A 224 5.15 -0.95 10.65
N ILE A 225 6.03 -1.83 10.17
CA ILE A 225 7.50 -1.73 10.30
C ILE A 225 8.18 -1.53 8.94
N TRP A 226 7.43 -1.49 7.85
CA TRP A 226 7.93 -1.26 6.50
C TRP A 226 7.95 0.24 6.18
N HIS A 227 9.04 0.73 5.57
CA HIS A 227 9.13 2.12 5.14
C HIS A 227 8.27 2.34 3.89
N GLU A 228 6.99 2.69 4.08
CA GLU A 228 6.05 2.87 2.97
C GLU A 228 6.42 4.02 2.06
N THR A 229 6.35 3.79 0.75
CA THR A 229 6.48 4.85 -0.28
C THR A 229 5.14 5.50 -0.61
N SER A 230 4.06 4.70 -0.55
CA SER A 230 2.66 5.12 -0.72
C SER A 230 1.77 3.91 -0.42
N CYS A 231 0.95 3.98 0.59
CA CYS A 231 0.21 2.82 1.11
C CYS A 231 -1.21 2.74 0.53
N ILE A 232 -1.42 1.94 -0.53
CA ILE A 232 -2.76 1.71 -1.12
C ILE A 232 -3.70 1.06 -0.09
N ALA A 233 -3.21 0.12 0.73
CA ALA A 233 -4.01 -0.50 1.79
C ALA A 233 -4.58 0.53 2.77
N LEU A 234 -3.80 1.56 3.14
CA LEU A 234 -4.28 2.65 3.98
C LEU A 234 -5.35 3.50 3.26
N MET A 235 -5.14 3.79 1.96
CA MET A 235 -6.13 4.52 1.17
C MET A 235 -7.46 3.77 1.10
N GLU A 236 -7.43 2.46 0.81
CA GLU A 236 -8.62 1.62 0.73
C GLU A 236 -9.35 1.53 2.09
N ALA A 237 -8.62 1.36 3.18
CA ALA A 237 -9.19 1.33 4.52
C ALA A 237 -9.85 2.68 4.91
N MET A 238 -9.18 3.80 4.64
CA MET A 238 -9.75 5.13 4.88
C MET A 238 -10.97 5.40 3.99
N SER A 239 -10.93 5.01 2.72
CA SER A 239 -12.06 5.12 1.80
C SER A 239 -13.25 4.28 2.23
N ALA A 240 -13.00 3.12 2.84
CA ALA A 240 -14.02 2.30 3.48
C ALA A 240 -14.49 2.84 4.85
N GLY A 241 -13.94 3.97 5.31
CA GLY A 241 -14.30 4.62 6.57
C GLY A 241 -13.83 3.86 7.80
N CYS A 242 -12.71 3.15 7.71
CA CYS A 242 -12.07 2.54 8.87
C CYS A 242 -11.29 3.61 9.67
N ALA A 243 -11.29 3.48 10.99
CA ALA A 243 -10.30 4.13 11.83
C ALA A 243 -8.96 3.42 11.61
N CYS A 244 -7.97 4.12 11.05
CA CYS A 244 -6.69 3.51 10.74
C CYS A 244 -5.68 3.82 11.86
N VAL A 245 -5.12 2.76 12.46
CA VAL A 245 -4.11 2.87 13.51
C VAL A 245 -2.77 2.41 12.95
N HIS A 246 -1.82 3.31 12.84
CA HIS A 246 -0.51 3.04 12.24
C HIS A 246 0.58 3.98 12.77
N PRO A 247 1.88 3.64 12.62
CA PRO A 247 2.97 4.55 12.99
C PRO A 247 3.13 5.70 11.98
N ASN A 248 3.80 6.77 12.40
CA ASN A 248 4.24 7.86 11.53
C ASN A 248 5.52 7.48 10.75
N TYR A 249 5.49 6.39 9.96
CA TYR A 249 6.66 5.84 9.30
C TYR A 249 6.54 5.87 7.78
N GLY A 250 7.60 6.33 7.09
CA GLY A 250 7.59 6.51 5.65
C GLY A 250 6.52 7.50 5.19
N ALA A 251 5.90 7.23 4.06
CA ALA A 251 4.86 8.09 3.48
C ALA A 251 3.46 7.90 4.10
N LEU A 252 3.30 7.14 5.19
CA LEU A 252 2.00 6.97 5.85
C LEU A 252 1.43 8.30 6.34
N TYR A 253 2.29 9.19 6.85
CA TYR A 253 1.90 10.54 7.24
C TYR A 253 1.31 11.34 6.07
N GLU A 254 1.98 11.32 4.91
CA GLU A 254 1.52 12.03 3.71
C GLU A 254 0.21 11.43 3.18
N THR A 255 0.12 10.09 3.15
CA THR A 255 -1.06 9.37 2.65
C THR A 255 -2.29 9.66 3.51
N SER A 256 -2.13 9.66 4.83
CA SER A 256 -3.24 9.83 5.77
C SER A 256 -3.85 11.23 5.81
N GLY A 257 -3.09 12.26 5.39
CA GLY A 257 -3.52 13.65 5.46
C GLY A 257 -3.88 14.13 6.88
N GLY A 258 -3.44 13.41 7.91
CA GLY A 258 -3.73 13.72 9.32
C GLY A 258 -5.10 13.23 9.82
N TYR A 259 -5.82 12.40 9.05
CA TYR A 259 -7.16 11.89 9.42
C TYR A 259 -7.13 10.48 10.05
N THR A 260 -5.97 10.02 10.52
CA THR A 260 -5.79 8.69 11.10
C THR A 260 -5.27 8.77 12.53
N SER A 261 -5.33 7.66 13.25
CA SER A 261 -4.79 7.53 14.61
C SER A 261 -3.32 7.08 14.54
N MET A 262 -2.43 8.06 14.29
CA MET A 262 -0.99 7.82 14.20
C MET A 262 -0.34 7.82 15.58
N TYR A 263 0.66 6.93 15.73
CA TYR A 263 1.58 6.94 16.85
C TYR A 263 3.04 7.06 16.37
N GLN A 264 3.93 7.44 17.27
CA GLN A 264 5.34 7.57 16.93
C GLN A 264 5.97 6.20 16.73
N TRP A 265 6.59 5.98 15.57
CA TRP A 265 7.34 4.78 15.24
C TRP A 265 8.52 4.54 16.19
N SER A 266 8.93 3.28 16.35
CA SER A 266 10.10 2.88 17.14
C SER A 266 10.77 1.67 16.50
N GLU A 267 12.09 1.65 16.52
CA GLU A 267 12.90 0.47 16.18
C GLU A 267 12.82 -0.63 17.26
N ASP A 268 12.59 -0.23 18.51
CA ASP A 268 12.36 -1.18 19.61
C ASP A 268 10.98 -1.81 19.45
N PRO A 269 10.90 -3.13 19.18
CA PRO A 269 9.63 -3.82 18.99
C PRO A 269 8.69 -3.72 20.19
N ASN A 270 9.21 -3.77 21.43
CA ASN A 270 8.38 -3.70 22.62
C ASN A 270 7.75 -2.32 22.78
N LEU A 271 8.52 -1.27 22.53
CA LEU A 271 7.99 0.10 22.56
C LEU A 271 7.00 0.34 21.41
N HIS A 272 7.26 -0.23 20.23
CA HIS A 272 6.35 -0.16 19.10
C HIS A 272 5.01 -0.84 19.40
N ILE A 273 5.05 -2.09 19.92
CA ILE A 273 3.86 -2.84 20.34
C ILE A 273 3.08 -2.08 21.41
N SER A 274 3.77 -1.55 22.44
CA SER A 274 3.15 -0.80 23.53
C SER A 274 2.40 0.44 23.00
N ARG A 275 3.03 1.23 22.12
CA ARG A 275 2.40 2.42 21.50
C ARG A 275 1.20 2.05 20.65
N PHE A 276 1.33 1.01 19.84
CA PHE A 276 0.24 0.50 19.01
C PHE A 276 -0.93 0.01 19.87
N TYR A 277 -0.67 -0.79 20.91
CA TYR A 277 -1.68 -1.28 21.83
C TYR A 277 -2.46 -0.13 22.50
N HIS A 278 -1.77 0.86 23.04
CA HIS A 278 -2.43 1.99 23.69
C HIS A 278 -3.25 2.82 22.71
N GLN A 279 -2.76 3.01 21.48
CA GLN A 279 -3.50 3.72 20.45
C GLN A 279 -4.74 2.92 20.00
N MET A 280 -4.61 1.61 19.82
CA MET A 280 -5.73 0.70 19.50
C MET A 280 -6.80 0.74 20.59
N ARG A 281 -6.39 0.61 21.85
CA ARG A 281 -7.29 0.68 23.00
C ARG A 281 -8.08 1.99 23.05
N HIS A 282 -7.40 3.11 22.79
CA HIS A 282 -8.06 4.41 22.71
C HIS A 282 -9.08 4.46 21.57
N VAL A 283 -8.72 3.96 20.38
CA VAL A 283 -9.63 3.95 19.22
C VAL A 283 -10.82 3.03 19.46
N ILE A 284 -10.62 1.82 19.98
CA ILE A 284 -11.70 0.87 20.29
C ILE A 284 -12.71 1.48 21.25
N ALA A 285 -12.23 2.11 22.33
CA ALA A 285 -13.09 2.72 23.36
C ALA A 285 -13.93 3.87 22.81
N ASN A 286 -13.47 4.59 21.79
CA ASN A 286 -14.10 5.80 21.28
C ASN A 286 -14.67 5.68 19.85
N ILE A 287 -14.57 4.49 19.22
CA ILE A 287 -14.93 4.33 17.80
C ILE A 287 -16.37 4.71 17.47
N ARG A 288 -17.27 4.66 18.45
CA ARG A 288 -18.70 4.97 18.30
C ARG A 288 -19.06 6.42 18.62
N GLU A 289 -18.10 7.19 19.12
CA GLU A 289 -18.34 8.60 19.48
C GLU A 289 -18.63 9.44 18.22
N PRO A 290 -19.61 10.36 18.27
CA PRO A 290 -20.03 11.17 17.14
C PRO A 290 -18.86 11.96 16.50
N GLU A 291 -17.96 12.48 17.31
CA GLU A 291 -16.79 13.25 16.89
C GLU A 291 -15.82 12.36 16.09
N VAL A 292 -15.61 11.12 16.56
CA VAL A 292 -14.78 10.13 15.86
C VAL A 292 -15.43 9.76 14.52
N GLN A 293 -16.72 9.47 14.50
CA GLN A 293 -17.45 9.18 13.26
C GLN A 293 -17.40 10.36 12.25
N ALA A 294 -17.50 11.60 12.73
CA ALA A 294 -17.35 12.78 11.89
C ALA A 294 -15.91 12.91 11.35
N MET A 295 -14.89 12.55 12.13
CA MET A 295 -13.49 12.52 11.68
C MET A 295 -13.28 11.44 10.61
N LEU A 296 -13.81 10.24 10.79
CA LEU A 296 -13.76 9.16 9.81
C LEU A 296 -14.40 9.57 8.48
N GLN A 297 -15.55 10.26 8.54
CA GLN A 297 -16.21 10.77 7.33
C GLN A 297 -15.35 11.83 6.61
N ARG A 298 -14.68 12.71 7.35
CA ARG A 298 -13.73 13.68 6.75
C ARG A 298 -12.52 12.99 6.14
N GLY A 299 -11.96 11.98 6.81
CA GLY A 299 -10.87 11.17 6.28
C GLY A 299 -11.24 10.43 4.99
N LYS A 300 -12.45 9.82 4.98
CA LYS A 300 -12.99 9.21 3.76
C LYS A 300 -13.11 10.24 2.63
N ASN A 301 -13.72 11.39 2.89
CA ASN A 301 -13.89 12.44 1.88
C ASN A 301 -12.54 12.93 1.34
N HIS A 302 -11.52 13.06 2.20
CA HIS A 302 -10.16 13.42 1.82
C HIS A 302 -9.57 12.39 0.85
N ILE A 303 -9.59 11.11 1.20
CA ILE A 303 -9.05 10.04 0.35
C ILE A 303 -9.82 9.93 -0.96
N ASP A 304 -11.13 9.92 -0.91
CA ASP A 304 -11.98 9.79 -2.09
C ASP A 304 -11.82 10.98 -3.07
N HIS A 305 -11.40 12.14 -2.58
CA HIS A 305 -11.13 13.31 -3.41
C HIS A 305 -9.70 13.31 -3.98
N PHE A 306 -8.70 13.11 -3.12
CA PHE A 306 -7.29 13.29 -3.49
C PHE A 306 -6.63 12.03 -4.06
N TYR A 307 -7.22 10.86 -3.87
CA TYR A 307 -6.66 9.57 -4.31
C TYR A 307 -7.63 8.77 -5.20
N ASP A 308 -8.66 9.42 -5.76
CA ASP A 308 -9.55 8.83 -6.75
C ASP A 308 -8.81 8.60 -8.08
N TRP A 309 -8.92 7.38 -8.63
CA TRP A 309 -8.32 7.06 -9.92
C TRP A 309 -8.87 7.90 -11.06
N LYS A 310 -10.14 8.27 -11.05
CA LYS A 310 -10.75 9.12 -12.09
C LYS A 310 -10.04 10.46 -12.22
N GLY A 311 -9.76 11.13 -11.10
CA GLY A 311 -8.98 12.37 -11.07
C GLY A 311 -7.52 12.14 -11.46
N ARG A 312 -6.89 11.10 -10.89
CA ARG A 312 -5.49 10.76 -11.16
C ARG A 312 -5.23 10.41 -12.62
N LYS A 313 -6.18 9.74 -13.27
CA LYS A 313 -6.14 9.46 -14.72
C LYS A 313 -6.01 10.75 -15.54
N GLY A 314 -6.70 11.82 -15.13
CA GLY A 314 -6.59 13.13 -15.78
C GLY A 314 -5.18 13.74 -15.66
N GLU A 315 -4.56 13.63 -14.47
CA GLU A 315 -3.18 14.10 -14.25
C GLU A 315 -2.17 13.29 -15.07
N TRP A 316 -2.32 11.96 -15.15
CA TRP A 316 -1.50 11.11 -16.01
C TRP A 316 -1.64 11.51 -17.49
N LYS A 317 -2.87 11.74 -17.98
CA LYS A 317 -3.11 12.19 -19.36
C LYS A 317 -2.38 13.51 -19.65
N ALA A 318 -2.51 14.49 -18.77
CA ALA A 318 -1.85 15.79 -18.94
C ALA A 318 -0.33 15.64 -18.96
N PHE A 319 0.24 14.88 -18.03
CA PHE A 319 1.67 14.63 -17.97
C PHE A 319 2.22 13.91 -19.21
N LEU A 320 1.59 12.80 -19.61
CA LEU A 320 2.04 12.01 -20.77
C LEU A 320 1.91 12.79 -22.07
N THR A 321 0.85 13.58 -22.25
CA THR A 321 0.68 14.46 -23.40
C THR A 321 1.78 15.53 -23.46
N ALA A 322 2.13 16.13 -22.33
CA ALA A 322 3.22 17.09 -22.25
C ALA A 322 4.56 16.43 -22.63
N MET A 323 4.88 15.25 -22.07
CA MET A 323 6.10 14.51 -22.36
C MET A 323 6.21 14.12 -23.85
N ALA A 324 5.11 13.73 -24.49
CA ALA A 324 5.09 13.34 -25.91
C ALA A 324 5.30 14.51 -26.87
N ASN A 325 5.09 15.76 -26.40
CA ASN A 325 5.23 16.99 -27.20
C ASN A 325 6.58 17.72 -26.96
N MET A 326 7.38 17.26 -26.02
CA MET A 326 8.76 17.74 -25.77
C MET A 326 9.78 17.04 -26.66
#